data_d445f6a21176723757c2589bd72a083f
#
_entry.id   d445f6a21176723757c2589bd72a083f
#
_cell.length_a   1.000
_cell.length_b   1.000
_cell.length_c   1.000
_cell.angle_alpha   90.00
_cell.angle_beta   90.00
_cell.angle_gamma   90.00
#
_symmetry.space_group_name_H-M   'P 1'
#
loop_
_entity.id
_entity.type
_entity.pdbx_description
1 polymer ?
#
loop_
_entity_poly.entity_id
_entity_poly.type
_entity_poly.pdbx_seq_one_letter_code
_entity_poly.pdbx_strand_id
1 'polypeptide(L)'
;MKKFLTALLVLVMVFGMVACGTPAGSDTTTNDTPMQYITAEEAKELLENDSYVFFDLRKTADSSVSTIPGAQAWDMDAAKEGDAEAGKATMTEATKDLDKNIILVCYSGKRYAQATTNALAAIGYDMTKVYTLEGGFNGWSEKYPELVVGPDGSVVVTPVEIDPSIAFAGSSSLAPVIASIGEAFRAEFGTWDKVNPAFPAEEIDIPVASGGSGDGPKSVVEGTADFGMLARGVKDSEKESLGEGYTEFMVASDALTVSVNKNNPIVAVMDDIDTDTLRKIFAGEIAYWDELDASLEHKEIVVCIRDLTGGAAEVFEKQVMQGTPITEDAIQTPSMGALAAKIAENEYAIGYAGYGVYNQNTDKLAAFKFNGVEPTEENILNGSYTIQRPVLFVTNRALDAAEQAFVDYIFSDAGRAIVVENGYIPAF
;
A
#
# COMPACT_ATOMS: atom_id res chain seq x y z
N MET A 1 21.65 33.48 13.30
CA MET A 1 21.65 32.93 14.68
C MET A 1 20.34 32.21 14.90
N LYS A 2 20.30 30.91 14.61
CA LYS A 2 19.15 30.04 14.91
C LYS A 2 19.63 28.99 15.89
N LYS A 3 19.07 29.00 17.08
CA LYS A 3 19.37 28.07 18.18
C LYS A 3 18.69 26.73 17.88
N PHE A 4 19.47 25.68 17.71
CA PHE A 4 19.00 24.31 17.73
C PHE A 4 18.63 23.92 19.15
N LEU A 5 17.39 23.52 19.35
CA LEU A 5 16.88 23.01 20.61
C LEU A 5 17.02 21.48 20.57
N THR A 6 18.01 20.95 21.27
CA THR A 6 18.22 19.51 21.42
C THR A 6 17.16 18.97 22.39
N ALA A 7 16.21 18.21 21.88
CA ALA A 7 15.26 17.49 22.71
C ALA A 7 15.91 16.21 23.23
N LEU A 8 16.17 16.19 24.54
CA LEU A 8 16.63 15.02 25.28
C LEU A 8 15.43 14.08 25.50
N LEU A 9 15.38 12.96 24.75
CA LEU A 9 14.37 11.93 24.93
C LEU A 9 14.82 11.02 26.08
N VAL A 10 14.19 11.17 27.24
CA VAL A 10 14.39 10.28 28.40
C VAL A 10 13.47 9.06 28.20
N LEU A 11 14.08 7.93 27.88
CA LEU A 11 13.39 6.64 27.72
C LEU A 11 13.14 6.04 29.12
N VAL A 12 11.88 5.92 29.52
CA VAL A 12 11.46 5.24 30.77
C VAL A 12 11.32 3.76 30.49
N MET A 13 12.22 2.96 31.08
CA MET A 13 12.12 1.49 31.03
C MET A 13 10.98 0.98 31.91
N VAL A 14 10.09 0.20 31.34
CA VAL A 14 9.11 -0.60 32.08
C VAL A 14 9.62 -2.04 32.19
N PHE A 15 9.97 -2.45 33.39
CA PHE A 15 10.30 -3.83 33.74
C PHE A 15 9.03 -4.69 33.75
N GLY A 16 8.90 -5.61 32.81
CA GLY A 16 7.90 -6.67 32.84
C GLY A 16 8.52 -7.99 33.28
N MET A 17 8.35 -8.37 34.55
CA MET A 17 8.64 -9.74 34.99
C MET A 17 7.51 -10.67 34.56
N VAL A 18 7.80 -11.66 33.74
CA VAL A 18 6.96 -12.85 33.58
C VAL A 18 7.74 -14.08 34.04
N ALA A 19 7.30 -14.61 35.17
CA ALA A 19 7.75 -15.92 35.67
C ALA A 19 6.79 -16.99 35.16
N CYS A 20 7.29 -18.05 34.52
CA CYS A 20 6.72 -19.39 34.64
C CYS A 20 7.58 -20.50 34.03
N GLY A 21 7.90 -21.49 34.87
CA GLY A 21 7.89 -22.91 34.52
C GLY A 21 9.13 -23.57 33.96
N THR A 22 9.98 -24.13 34.82
CA THR A 22 11.04 -25.11 34.52
C THR A 22 10.49 -26.46 34.00
N PRO A 23 11.30 -27.19 33.18
CA PRO A 23 11.79 -28.47 33.66
C PRO A 23 13.32 -28.58 33.63
N ALA A 24 13.83 -29.35 34.59
CA ALA A 24 15.20 -29.52 34.97
C ALA A 24 16.07 -30.24 33.93
N GLY A 25 17.34 -29.81 33.81
CA GLY A 25 18.38 -30.52 33.11
C GLY A 25 19.72 -29.77 33.13
N SER A 26 20.63 -30.17 34.06
CA SER A 26 22.05 -29.89 34.20
C SER A 26 22.48 -28.44 34.53
N ASP A 27 22.78 -28.25 35.81
CA ASP A 27 23.49 -27.12 36.39
C ASP A 27 24.88 -26.93 35.76
N THR A 28 25.06 -25.78 35.10
CA THR A 28 26.24 -24.94 35.25
C THR A 28 25.73 -23.52 35.42
N THR A 29 25.68 -23.00 36.65
CA THR A 29 25.36 -21.59 36.94
C THR A 29 26.51 -20.73 36.39
N THR A 30 26.44 -20.35 35.12
CA THR A 30 27.15 -19.19 34.61
C THR A 30 26.35 -17.98 35.07
N ASN A 31 26.92 -17.14 35.94
CA ASN A 31 26.37 -15.83 36.26
C ASN A 31 26.51 -14.94 35.01
N ASP A 32 25.63 -15.10 34.06
CA ASP A 32 25.62 -14.31 32.84
C ASP A 32 25.32 -12.85 33.16
N THR A 33 26.12 -11.94 32.61
CA THR A 33 25.86 -10.51 32.66
C THR A 33 24.61 -10.20 31.82
N PRO A 34 23.64 -9.45 32.34
CA PRO A 34 22.45 -9.10 31.58
C PRO A 34 22.80 -8.32 30.31
N MET A 35 22.17 -8.71 29.17
CA MET A 35 22.30 -8.00 27.91
C MET A 35 21.24 -6.92 27.81
N GLN A 36 21.59 -5.76 27.24
CA GLN A 36 20.66 -4.73 26.79
C GLN A 36 20.46 -4.89 25.29
N TYR A 37 19.21 -4.77 24.83
CA TYR A 37 18.88 -4.94 23.42
C TYR A 37 18.55 -3.61 22.75
N ILE A 38 18.85 -3.54 21.46
CA ILE A 38 18.46 -2.45 20.55
C ILE A 38 17.83 -3.08 19.29
N THR A 39 16.74 -2.51 18.82
CA THR A 39 16.06 -2.98 17.60
C THR A 39 16.89 -2.65 16.34
N ALA A 40 16.59 -3.32 15.24
CA ALA A 40 17.26 -3.04 13.97
C ALA A 40 16.95 -1.61 13.46
N GLU A 41 15.74 -1.09 13.72
CA GLU A 41 15.34 0.27 13.39
C GLU A 41 16.18 1.31 14.15
N GLU A 42 16.25 1.17 15.47
CA GLU A 42 17.06 2.08 16.31
C GLU A 42 18.53 2.01 15.93
N ALA A 43 19.05 0.81 15.64
CA ALA A 43 20.43 0.61 15.24
C ALA A 43 20.73 1.26 13.87
N LYS A 44 19.79 1.21 12.93
CA LYS A 44 19.91 1.87 11.61
C LYS A 44 20.13 3.37 11.74
N GLU A 45 19.39 4.05 12.62
CA GLU A 45 19.54 5.48 12.86
C GLU A 45 20.90 5.86 13.46
N LEU A 46 21.64 4.87 14.00
CA LEU A 46 22.94 5.06 14.66
C LEU A 46 24.15 4.76 13.76
N LEU A 47 23.93 4.31 12.51
CA LEU A 47 25.03 3.98 11.59
C LEU A 47 26.02 5.14 11.36
N GLU A 48 25.52 6.36 11.29
CA GLU A 48 26.32 7.57 11.06
C GLU A 48 26.61 8.35 12.36
N ASN A 49 26.29 7.77 13.53
CA ASN A 49 26.49 8.42 14.81
C ASN A 49 27.87 8.07 15.40
N ASP A 50 28.80 9.01 15.37
CA ASP A 50 30.17 8.84 15.88
C ASP A 50 30.28 8.42 17.35
N SER A 51 29.20 8.52 18.15
CA SER A 51 29.17 8.07 19.54
C SER A 51 28.93 6.57 19.67
N TYR A 52 28.67 5.86 18.56
CA TYR A 52 28.44 4.43 18.50
C TYR A 52 29.46 3.72 17.62
N VAL A 53 29.66 2.44 17.89
CA VAL A 53 30.46 1.52 17.07
C VAL A 53 29.75 0.17 17.02
N PHE A 54 29.70 -0.44 15.86
CA PHE A 54 29.18 -1.79 15.67
C PHE A 54 30.34 -2.79 15.75
N PHE A 55 30.21 -3.82 16.58
CA PHE A 55 31.15 -4.93 16.69
C PHE A 55 30.52 -6.17 16.08
N ASP A 56 31.03 -6.61 14.94
CA ASP A 56 30.64 -7.87 14.32
C ASP A 56 31.40 -9.01 14.96
N LEU A 57 30.72 -9.83 15.74
CA LEU A 57 31.26 -10.89 16.61
C LEU A 57 31.30 -12.25 15.91
N ARG A 58 30.80 -12.33 14.67
CA ARG A 58 30.73 -13.57 13.90
C ARG A 58 32.14 -14.06 13.54
N LYS A 59 32.20 -15.31 13.09
CA LYS A 59 33.51 -15.87 12.61
C LYS A 59 34.08 -14.96 11.54
N THR A 60 35.39 -14.80 11.54
CA THR A 60 36.09 -14.02 10.52
C THR A 60 35.72 -14.44 9.10
N ALA A 61 35.50 -15.74 8.86
CA ALA A 61 35.10 -16.25 7.57
C ALA A 61 33.75 -15.66 7.07
N ASP A 62 32.81 -15.34 7.97
CA ASP A 62 31.49 -14.82 7.64
C ASP A 62 31.48 -13.29 7.63
N SER A 63 32.11 -12.64 8.66
CA SER A 63 32.18 -11.18 8.74
C SER A 63 33.03 -10.54 7.65
N SER A 64 34.02 -11.30 7.12
CA SER A 64 34.82 -10.85 5.96
C SER A 64 34.10 -10.93 4.62
N VAL A 65 33.00 -11.64 4.51
CA VAL A 65 32.18 -11.73 3.30
C VAL A 65 31.12 -10.64 3.29
N SER A 66 30.45 -10.45 4.43
CA SER A 66 29.38 -9.48 4.57
C SER A 66 29.24 -9.01 6.02
N THR A 67 28.93 -7.71 6.21
CA THR A 67 28.74 -7.11 7.53
C THR A 67 27.80 -5.90 7.45
N ILE A 68 27.54 -5.26 8.61
CA ILE A 68 26.84 -3.97 8.69
C ILE A 68 27.84 -2.84 8.32
N PRO A 69 27.40 -1.77 7.61
CA PRO A 69 28.30 -0.66 7.25
C PRO A 69 29.05 -0.08 8.46
N GLY A 70 30.36 0.03 8.36
CA GLY A 70 31.22 0.57 9.42
C GLY A 70 31.44 -0.35 10.60
N ALA A 71 30.93 -1.58 10.61
CA ALA A 71 31.19 -2.54 11.69
C ALA A 71 32.65 -3.00 11.74
N GLN A 72 33.15 -3.16 12.93
CA GLN A 72 34.49 -3.70 13.20
C GLN A 72 34.38 -5.21 13.53
N ALA A 73 35.11 -6.04 12.80
CA ALA A 73 35.07 -7.49 13.00
C ALA A 73 35.96 -7.90 14.21
N TRP A 74 35.31 -8.60 15.15
CA TRP A 74 35.92 -9.14 16.34
C TRP A 74 35.43 -10.56 16.58
N ASP A 75 36.14 -11.53 16.01
CA ASP A 75 35.78 -12.96 16.07
C ASP A 75 35.72 -13.45 17.53
N MET A 76 34.55 -13.87 17.98
CA MET A 76 34.27 -14.33 19.33
C MET A 76 33.96 -15.82 19.40
N ASP A 77 34.33 -16.62 18.38
CA ASP A 77 33.98 -18.05 18.32
C ASP A 77 34.61 -18.83 19.49
N ALA A 78 35.88 -18.57 19.82
CA ALA A 78 36.53 -19.21 20.95
C ALA A 78 35.82 -18.91 22.28
N ALA A 79 35.47 -17.64 22.52
CA ALA A 79 34.76 -17.23 23.73
C ALA A 79 33.35 -17.86 23.82
N LYS A 80 32.65 -17.93 22.74
CA LYS A 80 31.31 -18.57 22.62
C LYS A 80 31.41 -20.09 22.88
N GLU A 81 32.54 -20.74 22.55
CA GLU A 81 32.78 -22.15 22.85
C GLU A 81 33.35 -22.38 24.28
N GLY A 82 33.52 -21.33 25.09
CA GLY A 82 33.83 -21.39 26.50
C GLY A 82 35.26 -20.91 26.88
N ASP A 83 36.06 -20.43 25.94
CA ASP A 83 37.35 -19.82 26.23
C ASP A 83 37.19 -18.36 26.68
N ALA A 84 36.89 -18.17 27.96
CA ALA A 84 36.68 -16.85 28.55
C ALA A 84 37.94 -15.96 28.49
N GLU A 85 39.12 -16.51 28.54
CA GLU A 85 40.37 -15.75 28.48
C GLU A 85 40.62 -15.21 27.07
N ALA A 86 40.37 -16.00 26.05
CA ALA A 86 40.40 -15.54 24.67
C ALA A 86 39.39 -14.39 24.46
N GLY A 87 38.16 -14.50 24.99
CA GLY A 87 37.15 -13.44 24.91
C GLY A 87 37.60 -12.14 25.57
N LYS A 88 38.21 -12.22 26.80
CA LYS A 88 38.76 -11.06 27.48
C LYS A 88 39.90 -10.42 26.70
N ALA A 89 40.80 -11.21 26.13
CA ALA A 89 41.92 -10.71 25.34
C ALA A 89 41.42 -9.95 24.09
N THR A 90 40.47 -10.52 23.37
CA THR A 90 39.85 -9.90 22.21
C THR A 90 39.15 -8.57 22.56
N MET A 91 38.34 -8.56 23.61
CA MET A 91 37.63 -7.34 24.02
C MET A 91 38.56 -6.29 24.66
N THR A 92 39.66 -6.68 25.31
CA THR A 92 40.66 -5.73 25.79
C THR A 92 41.31 -4.97 24.63
N GLU A 93 41.62 -5.66 23.54
CA GLU A 93 42.17 -5.01 22.34
C GLU A 93 41.10 -4.17 21.62
N ALA A 94 39.88 -4.70 21.48
CA ALA A 94 38.79 -4.02 20.82
C ALA A 94 38.36 -2.70 21.49
N THR A 95 38.52 -2.63 22.82
CA THR A 95 38.07 -1.46 23.60
C THR A 95 39.22 -0.57 24.06
N LYS A 96 40.46 -0.90 23.65
CA LYS A 96 41.62 -0.07 23.93
C LYS A 96 41.43 1.30 23.28
N ASP A 97 41.48 2.34 24.01
CA ASP A 97 41.25 3.72 23.56
C ASP A 97 39.80 4.02 23.04
N LEU A 98 38.81 3.14 23.32
CA LEU A 98 37.43 3.29 22.90
C LEU A 98 36.57 3.92 24.01
N ASP A 99 35.97 5.09 23.73
CA ASP A 99 34.99 5.74 24.60
C ASP A 99 33.68 5.97 23.83
N LYS A 100 33.10 4.86 23.29
CA LYS A 100 31.86 4.88 22.52
C LYS A 100 30.87 3.86 23.09
N ASN A 101 29.61 4.02 22.71
CA ASN A 101 28.63 2.96 22.88
C ASN A 101 28.91 1.84 21.87
N ILE A 102 28.76 0.59 22.30
CA ILE A 102 29.01 -0.59 21.47
C ILE A 102 27.69 -1.26 21.13
N ILE A 103 27.45 -1.54 19.86
CA ILE A 103 26.37 -2.39 19.41
C ILE A 103 26.96 -3.74 18.98
N LEU A 104 26.63 -4.78 19.71
CA LEU A 104 27.11 -6.14 19.49
C LEU A 104 26.25 -6.81 18.40
N VAL A 105 26.88 -7.22 17.32
CA VAL A 105 26.25 -7.89 16.18
C VAL A 105 26.78 -9.32 16.09
N CYS A 106 25.93 -10.31 16.31
CA CYS A 106 26.28 -11.70 16.05
C CYS A 106 25.20 -12.31 15.13
N TYR A 107 25.20 -13.62 14.89
CA TYR A 107 24.24 -14.25 13.98
C TYR A 107 22.77 -13.98 14.35
N SER A 108 22.42 -14.06 15.64
CA SER A 108 21.01 -14.00 16.10
C SER A 108 20.79 -13.18 17.37
N GLY A 109 21.77 -12.38 17.80
CA GLY A 109 21.69 -11.59 19.04
C GLY A 109 21.70 -12.42 20.33
N LYS A 110 22.29 -13.61 20.33
CA LYS A 110 22.25 -14.55 21.47
C LYS A 110 23.67 -14.96 21.97
N ARG A 111 24.13 -16.16 21.64
CA ARG A 111 25.30 -16.82 22.26
C ARG A 111 26.60 -16.05 22.12
N TYR A 112 26.96 -15.54 20.95
CA TYR A 112 28.18 -14.74 20.76
C TYR A 112 28.07 -13.40 21.50
N ALA A 113 26.92 -12.74 21.44
CA ALA A 113 26.68 -11.49 22.15
C ALA A 113 26.77 -11.70 23.68
N GLN A 114 26.19 -12.80 24.21
CA GLN A 114 26.33 -13.12 25.65
C GLN A 114 27.78 -13.36 26.08
N ALA A 115 28.55 -14.13 25.31
CA ALA A 115 29.96 -14.36 25.59
C ALA A 115 30.75 -13.04 25.56
N THR A 116 30.46 -12.17 24.60
CA THR A 116 31.10 -10.84 24.51
C THR A 116 30.67 -9.93 25.65
N THR A 117 29.37 -9.91 26.01
CA THR A 117 28.87 -9.15 27.16
C THR A 117 29.58 -9.57 28.46
N ASN A 118 29.74 -10.89 28.67
CA ASN A 118 30.49 -11.42 29.83
C ASN A 118 31.97 -11.01 29.81
N ALA A 119 32.60 -11.04 28.62
CA ALA A 119 33.99 -10.63 28.46
C ALA A 119 34.20 -9.13 28.74
N LEU A 120 33.35 -8.27 28.22
CA LEU A 120 33.37 -6.82 28.46
C LEU A 120 33.17 -6.48 29.94
N ALA A 121 32.21 -7.13 30.59
CA ALA A 121 32.00 -6.97 32.04
C ALA A 121 33.24 -7.41 32.86
N ALA A 122 33.85 -8.53 32.45
CA ALA A 122 35.02 -9.07 33.15
C ALA A 122 36.28 -8.19 33.04
N ILE A 123 36.41 -7.40 31.96
CA ILE A 123 37.51 -6.41 31.82
C ILE A 123 37.14 -5.04 32.38
N GLY A 124 35.95 -4.87 32.97
CA GLY A 124 35.49 -3.63 33.61
C GLY A 124 35.01 -2.54 32.67
N TYR A 125 34.57 -2.91 31.45
CA TYR A 125 33.93 -1.95 30.53
C TYR A 125 32.59 -1.45 31.08
N ASP A 126 32.20 -0.21 30.77
CA ASP A 126 30.94 0.36 31.22
C ASP A 126 29.77 -0.33 30.51
N MET A 127 29.10 -1.24 31.19
CA MET A 127 28.00 -2.03 30.61
C MET A 127 26.76 -1.20 30.28
N THR A 128 26.63 0.05 30.74
CA THR A 128 25.55 0.95 30.32
C THR A 128 25.70 1.43 28.88
N LYS A 129 26.89 1.25 28.30
CA LYS A 129 27.24 1.59 26.92
C LYS A 129 27.20 0.38 25.97
N VAL A 130 26.77 -0.80 26.43
CA VAL A 130 26.80 -2.04 25.62
C VAL A 130 25.42 -2.50 25.29
N TYR A 131 25.14 -2.58 24.01
CA TYR A 131 23.85 -3.00 23.45
C TYR A 131 24.02 -4.22 22.54
N THR A 132 23.00 -5.06 22.44
CA THR A 132 22.99 -6.22 21.55
C THR A 132 21.92 -5.98 20.48
N LEU A 133 22.28 -6.11 19.21
CA LEU A 133 21.33 -6.03 18.10
C LEU A 133 20.32 -7.18 18.17
N GLU A 134 19.06 -6.87 18.34
CA GLU A 134 17.99 -7.85 18.38
C GLU A 134 17.88 -8.57 17.02
N GLY A 135 17.78 -9.91 17.04
CA GLY A 135 17.84 -10.72 15.81
C GLY A 135 19.25 -10.86 15.21
N GLY A 136 20.24 -10.05 15.65
CA GLY A 136 21.60 -10.05 15.14
C GLY A 136 21.71 -9.72 13.67
N PHE A 137 22.79 -10.18 13.01
CA PHE A 137 23.03 -9.96 11.59
C PHE A 137 21.95 -10.62 10.69
N ASN A 138 21.41 -11.78 11.11
CA ASN A 138 20.36 -12.45 10.32
C ASN A 138 19.11 -11.58 10.24
N GLY A 139 18.63 -11.04 11.36
CA GLY A 139 17.49 -10.12 11.36
C GLY A 139 17.77 -8.81 10.64
N TRP A 140 19.02 -8.31 10.74
CA TRP A 140 19.44 -7.13 10.01
C TRP A 140 19.44 -7.34 8.49
N SER A 141 20.06 -8.42 8.02
CA SER A 141 20.18 -8.71 6.58
C SER A 141 18.85 -9.05 5.91
N GLU A 142 17.90 -9.61 6.66
CA GLU A 142 16.54 -9.83 6.19
C GLU A 142 15.77 -8.50 6.05
N LYS A 143 15.94 -7.60 7.03
CA LYS A 143 15.20 -6.36 7.09
C LYS A 143 15.81 -5.23 6.25
N TYR A 144 17.13 -5.17 6.16
CA TYR A 144 17.88 -4.13 5.46
C TYR A 144 18.97 -4.75 4.55
N PRO A 145 18.57 -5.53 3.53
CA PRO A 145 19.52 -6.14 2.61
C PRO A 145 20.41 -5.10 1.91
N GLU A 146 19.90 -3.91 1.67
CA GLU A 146 20.63 -2.77 1.09
C GLU A 146 21.71 -2.18 2.01
N LEU A 147 21.69 -2.54 3.29
CA LEU A 147 22.69 -2.14 4.30
C LEU A 147 23.56 -3.33 4.73
N VAL A 148 23.75 -4.30 3.87
CA VAL A 148 24.74 -5.37 4.02
C VAL A 148 25.89 -5.07 3.08
N VAL A 149 27.11 -4.91 3.63
CA VAL A 149 28.29 -4.53 2.84
C VAL A 149 29.37 -5.59 2.88
N GLY A 150 30.11 -5.72 1.80
CA GLY A 150 31.32 -6.51 1.70
C GLY A 150 32.56 -5.78 2.28
N PRO A 151 33.72 -6.43 2.21
CA PRO A 151 34.96 -5.91 2.78
C PRO A 151 35.47 -4.63 2.06
N ASP A 152 35.03 -4.37 0.86
CA ASP A 152 35.32 -3.16 0.09
C ASP A 152 34.27 -2.05 0.28
N GLY A 153 33.28 -2.27 1.15
CA GLY A 153 32.17 -1.36 1.40
C GLY A 153 31.07 -1.40 0.34
N SER A 154 31.19 -2.27 -0.68
CA SER A 154 30.13 -2.47 -1.65
C SER A 154 28.94 -3.23 -1.02
N VAL A 155 27.72 -2.88 -1.42
CA VAL A 155 26.53 -3.59 -0.94
C VAL A 155 26.55 -5.04 -1.42
N VAL A 156 26.45 -5.98 -0.49
CA VAL A 156 26.32 -7.40 -0.77
C VAL A 156 24.85 -7.75 -0.87
N VAL A 157 24.37 -7.80 -2.08
CA VAL A 157 22.95 -8.06 -2.36
C VAL A 157 22.74 -9.55 -2.51
N THR A 158 21.87 -10.15 -1.69
CA THR A 158 21.35 -11.50 -1.99
C THR A 158 20.26 -11.36 -3.07
N PRO A 159 20.45 -11.92 -4.26
CA PRO A 159 19.44 -11.83 -5.31
C PRO A 159 18.09 -12.40 -4.82
N VAL A 160 17.03 -11.65 -5.07
CA VAL A 160 15.65 -12.07 -4.83
C VAL A 160 15.03 -12.38 -6.19
N GLU A 161 14.50 -13.58 -6.35
CA GLU A 161 13.72 -13.93 -7.55
C GLU A 161 12.36 -13.23 -7.47
N ILE A 162 12.01 -12.55 -8.55
CA ILE A 162 10.72 -11.86 -8.73
C ILE A 162 10.16 -12.20 -10.11
N ASP A 163 8.85 -12.04 -10.30
CA ASP A 163 8.29 -11.89 -11.63
C ASP A 163 8.44 -10.42 -12.06
N PRO A 164 9.16 -10.13 -13.18
CA PRO A 164 9.34 -8.75 -13.64
C PRO A 164 8.09 -8.12 -14.24
N SER A 165 7.05 -8.92 -14.51
CA SER A 165 5.78 -8.48 -15.08
C SER A 165 4.65 -8.63 -14.05
N ILE A 166 3.93 -7.55 -13.76
CA ILE A 166 2.80 -7.54 -12.82
C ILE A 166 1.52 -7.19 -13.59
N ALA A 167 0.70 -8.19 -13.87
CA ALA A 167 -0.46 -8.06 -14.73
C ALA A 167 -1.73 -7.68 -13.96
N PHE A 168 -2.42 -6.65 -14.44
CA PHE A 168 -3.73 -6.22 -13.95
C PHE A 168 -4.81 -6.46 -15.01
N ALA A 169 -5.97 -6.99 -14.62
CA ALA A 169 -7.11 -7.16 -15.52
C ALA A 169 -8.43 -6.82 -14.84
N GLY A 170 -9.42 -6.35 -15.60
CA GLY A 170 -10.79 -6.15 -15.11
C GLY A 170 -11.33 -4.75 -15.35
N SER A 171 -11.79 -4.07 -14.31
CA SER A 171 -12.55 -2.82 -14.37
C SER A 171 -11.98 -1.77 -15.31
N SER A 172 -12.75 -1.38 -16.32
CA SER A 172 -12.44 -0.25 -17.22
C SER A 172 -12.38 1.11 -16.50
N SER A 173 -12.88 1.20 -15.28
CA SER A 173 -12.78 2.43 -14.46
C SER A 173 -11.43 2.53 -13.76
N LEU A 174 -10.88 1.42 -13.24
CA LEU A 174 -9.60 1.41 -12.54
C LEU A 174 -8.41 1.27 -13.52
N ALA A 175 -8.60 0.63 -14.67
CA ALA A 175 -7.53 0.39 -15.63
C ALA A 175 -6.73 1.65 -16.02
N PRO A 176 -7.32 2.82 -16.33
CA PRO A 176 -6.56 4.03 -16.62
C PRO A 176 -5.71 4.51 -15.44
N VAL A 177 -6.20 4.35 -14.21
CA VAL A 177 -5.49 4.75 -12.98
C VAL A 177 -4.25 3.89 -12.79
N ILE A 178 -4.40 2.55 -12.84
CA ILE A 178 -3.28 1.62 -12.69
C ILE A 178 -2.27 1.80 -13.83
N ALA A 179 -2.73 2.03 -15.07
CA ALA A 179 -1.85 2.31 -16.19
C ALA A 179 -1.01 3.59 -15.96
N SER A 180 -1.65 4.68 -15.50
CA SER A 180 -0.93 5.93 -15.18
C SER A 180 0.06 5.76 -14.03
N ILE A 181 -0.29 4.99 -12.99
CA ILE A 181 0.62 4.66 -11.88
C ILE A 181 1.78 3.80 -12.38
N GLY A 182 1.53 2.79 -13.22
CA GLY A 182 2.55 1.95 -13.82
C GLY A 182 3.51 2.73 -14.73
N GLU A 183 3.00 3.71 -15.48
CA GLU A 183 3.84 4.62 -16.28
C GLU A 183 4.73 5.52 -15.39
N ALA A 184 4.18 6.06 -14.31
CA ALA A 184 4.93 6.88 -13.35
C ALA A 184 6.01 6.05 -12.64
N PHE A 185 5.67 4.85 -12.16
CA PHE A 185 6.62 3.93 -11.54
C PHE A 185 7.78 3.56 -12.48
N ARG A 186 7.46 3.23 -13.73
CA ARG A 186 8.45 2.95 -14.75
C ARG A 186 9.30 4.17 -15.11
N ALA A 187 8.72 5.35 -15.15
CA ALA A 187 9.45 6.59 -15.42
C ALA A 187 10.42 6.95 -14.28
N GLU A 188 10.08 6.62 -13.03
CA GLU A 188 10.91 6.86 -11.85
C GLU A 188 12.07 5.87 -11.75
N PHE A 189 11.80 4.56 -11.91
CA PHE A 189 12.78 3.51 -11.63
C PHE A 189 13.41 2.89 -12.90
N GLY A 190 12.65 2.69 -13.96
CA GLY A 190 13.08 2.07 -15.22
C GLY A 190 13.24 0.56 -15.13
N THR A 191 14.08 0.08 -14.22
CA THR A 191 14.37 -1.35 -13.98
C THR A 191 14.18 -1.73 -12.51
N TRP A 192 13.94 -3.01 -12.26
CA TRP A 192 13.66 -3.52 -10.91
C TRP A 192 14.83 -3.36 -9.94
N ASP A 193 16.09 -3.42 -10.41
CA ASP A 193 17.27 -3.18 -9.57
C ASP A 193 17.37 -1.73 -9.06
N LYS A 194 16.63 -0.80 -9.63
CA LYS A 194 16.51 0.58 -9.14
C LYS A 194 15.41 0.72 -8.06
N VAL A 195 14.43 -0.17 -8.07
CA VAL A 195 13.44 -0.26 -6.99
C VAL A 195 14.09 -0.87 -5.75
N ASN A 196 14.77 -1.98 -5.92
CA ASN A 196 15.54 -2.65 -4.88
C ASN A 196 16.79 -3.30 -5.49
N PRO A 197 18.01 -3.00 -4.98
CA PRO A 197 19.26 -3.60 -5.50
C PRO A 197 19.29 -5.14 -5.47
N ALA A 198 18.43 -5.79 -4.66
CA ALA A 198 18.31 -7.26 -4.63
C ALA A 198 17.51 -7.84 -5.81
N PHE A 199 16.81 -7.03 -6.55
CA PHE A 199 16.01 -7.45 -7.70
C PHE A 199 16.88 -7.54 -8.97
N PRO A 200 16.48 -8.33 -9.96
CA PRO A 200 17.19 -8.41 -11.24
C PRO A 200 17.12 -7.07 -11.99
N ALA A 201 18.16 -6.78 -12.80
CA ALA A 201 18.22 -5.61 -13.67
C ALA A 201 17.35 -5.80 -14.93
N GLU A 202 16.06 -6.06 -14.72
CA GLU A 202 15.06 -6.26 -15.76
C GLU A 202 14.14 -5.04 -15.86
N GLU A 203 13.59 -4.80 -17.06
CA GLU A 203 12.63 -3.71 -17.27
C GLU A 203 11.34 -3.96 -16.48
N ILE A 204 10.79 -2.90 -15.90
CA ILE A 204 9.50 -2.96 -15.20
C ILE A 204 8.38 -3.09 -16.25
N ASP A 205 7.57 -4.14 -16.16
CA ASP A 205 6.41 -4.36 -17.01
C ASP A 205 5.12 -4.46 -16.18
N ILE A 206 4.17 -3.55 -16.44
CA ILE A 206 2.88 -3.49 -15.73
C ILE A 206 1.76 -3.50 -16.79
N PRO A 207 1.44 -4.67 -17.36
CA PRO A 207 0.37 -4.79 -18.34
C PRO A 207 -1.01 -4.62 -17.67
N VAL A 208 -1.86 -3.78 -18.28
CA VAL A 208 -3.20 -3.48 -17.78
C VAL A 208 -4.25 -3.81 -18.85
N ALA A 209 -5.05 -4.85 -18.61
CA ALA A 209 -6.14 -5.26 -19.49
C ALA A 209 -7.49 -4.70 -18.99
N SER A 210 -8.15 -3.90 -19.84
CA SER A 210 -9.44 -3.32 -19.53
C SER A 210 -10.60 -4.23 -19.94
N GLY A 211 -11.54 -4.47 -19.01
CA GLY A 211 -12.74 -5.29 -19.19
C GLY A 211 -13.87 -4.84 -18.26
N GLY A 212 -14.63 -5.79 -17.76
CA GLY A 212 -15.64 -5.55 -16.70
C GLY A 212 -15.14 -5.87 -15.31
N SER A 213 -15.80 -5.36 -14.26
CA SER A 213 -15.47 -5.71 -12.87
C SER A 213 -15.62 -7.20 -12.56
N GLY A 214 -16.40 -7.94 -13.34
CA GLY A 214 -16.52 -9.40 -13.19
C GLY A 214 -15.33 -10.16 -13.78
N ASP A 215 -14.60 -9.57 -14.73
CA ASP A 215 -13.45 -10.19 -15.37
C ASP A 215 -12.22 -10.19 -14.44
N GLY A 216 -12.13 -9.18 -13.53
CA GLY A 216 -11.00 -9.06 -12.62
C GLY A 216 -10.78 -10.30 -11.74
N PRO A 217 -11.71 -10.66 -10.84
CA PRO A 217 -11.57 -11.85 -10.01
C PRO A 217 -11.41 -13.14 -10.84
N LYS A 218 -12.08 -13.22 -11.98
CA LYS A 218 -11.97 -14.37 -12.90
C LYS A 218 -10.55 -14.51 -13.46
N SER A 219 -9.94 -13.43 -13.89
CA SER A 219 -8.57 -13.43 -14.43
C SER A 219 -7.54 -13.90 -13.40
N VAL A 220 -7.72 -13.51 -12.13
CA VAL A 220 -6.87 -13.97 -11.02
C VAL A 220 -7.04 -15.46 -10.77
N VAL A 221 -8.29 -15.95 -10.74
CA VAL A 221 -8.56 -17.40 -10.56
C VAL A 221 -8.01 -18.23 -11.72
N GLU A 222 -8.07 -17.72 -12.95
CA GLU A 222 -7.54 -18.38 -14.15
C GLU A 222 -6.01 -18.23 -14.30
N GLY A 223 -5.35 -17.42 -13.45
CA GLY A 223 -3.92 -17.14 -13.51
C GLY A 223 -3.50 -16.34 -14.75
N THR A 224 -4.39 -15.55 -15.34
CA THR A 224 -4.11 -14.69 -16.50
C THR A 224 -3.79 -13.25 -16.09
N ALA A 225 -3.95 -12.89 -14.82
CA ALA A 225 -3.51 -11.67 -14.20
C ALA A 225 -3.18 -11.93 -12.71
N ASP A 226 -2.26 -11.13 -12.17
CA ASP A 226 -1.86 -11.16 -10.76
C ASP A 226 -2.88 -10.44 -9.88
N PHE A 227 -3.44 -9.37 -10.44
CA PHE A 227 -4.43 -8.54 -9.78
C PHE A 227 -5.70 -8.35 -10.61
N GLY A 228 -6.84 -8.57 -9.96
CA GLY A 228 -8.16 -8.37 -10.54
C GLY A 228 -8.76 -7.04 -10.14
N MET A 229 -9.03 -6.15 -11.10
CA MET A 229 -9.57 -4.81 -10.86
C MET A 229 -11.10 -4.80 -10.81
N LEU A 230 -11.66 -4.08 -9.83
CA LEU A 230 -13.10 -3.89 -9.67
C LEU A 230 -13.43 -2.40 -9.39
N ALA A 231 -14.61 -1.99 -9.84
CA ALA A 231 -15.24 -0.72 -9.47
C ALA A 231 -16.61 -0.97 -8.80
N ARG A 232 -16.62 -1.89 -7.87
CA ARG A 232 -17.71 -2.31 -6.99
C ARG A 232 -17.14 -3.21 -5.89
N GLY A 233 -17.94 -3.47 -4.85
CA GLY A 233 -17.57 -4.49 -3.87
C GLY A 233 -17.44 -5.89 -4.50
N VAL A 234 -16.55 -6.71 -3.95
CA VAL A 234 -16.35 -8.10 -4.35
C VAL A 234 -17.56 -8.92 -3.90
N LYS A 235 -18.14 -9.71 -4.81
CA LYS A 235 -19.27 -10.60 -4.50
C LYS A 235 -18.83 -11.78 -3.66
N ASP A 236 -19.70 -12.32 -2.82
CA ASP A 236 -19.35 -13.48 -1.97
C ASP A 236 -18.93 -14.70 -2.79
N SER A 237 -19.57 -14.94 -3.94
CA SER A 237 -19.17 -16.01 -4.87
C SER A 237 -17.79 -15.80 -5.51
N GLU A 238 -17.37 -14.54 -5.69
CA GLU A 238 -16.02 -14.20 -6.20
C GLU A 238 -14.97 -14.41 -5.10
N LYS A 239 -15.26 -14.01 -3.85
CA LYS A 239 -14.41 -14.28 -2.68
C LYS A 239 -14.22 -15.79 -2.46
N GLU A 240 -15.30 -16.57 -2.58
CA GLU A 240 -15.24 -18.01 -2.48
C GLU A 240 -14.36 -18.63 -3.58
N SER A 241 -14.46 -18.10 -4.81
CA SER A 241 -13.64 -18.58 -5.94
C SER A 241 -12.16 -18.20 -5.82
N LEU A 242 -11.85 -17.03 -5.23
CA LEU A 242 -10.48 -16.59 -4.95
C LEU A 242 -9.84 -17.40 -3.82
N GLY A 243 -10.64 -17.94 -2.89
CA GLY A 243 -10.19 -18.86 -1.84
C GLY A 243 -9.50 -18.19 -0.65
N GLU A 244 -8.74 -19.00 0.12
CA GLU A 244 -8.14 -18.55 1.39
C GLU A 244 -7.04 -17.48 1.23
N GLY A 245 -6.42 -17.39 0.04
CA GLY A 245 -5.40 -16.37 -0.26
C GLY A 245 -5.97 -15.00 -0.66
N TYR A 246 -7.29 -14.85 -0.69
CA TYR A 246 -7.96 -13.61 -1.06
C TYR A 246 -7.49 -12.42 -0.22
N THR A 247 -7.05 -11.38 -0.92
CA THR A 247 -6.71 -10.07 -0.35
C THR A 247 -7.29 -8.96 -1.21
N GLU A 248 -7.82 -7.92 -0.58
CA GLU A 248 -8.45 -6.75 -1.19
C GLU A 248 -7.66 -5.49 -0.90
N PHE A 249 -7.39 -4.70 -1.93
CA PHE A 249 -6.68 -3.42 -1.86
C PHE A 249 -7.60 -2.30 -2.31
N MET A 250 -8.09 -1.51 -1.36
CA MET A 250 -8.99 -0.40 -1.61
C MET A 250 -8.20 0.82 -2.08
N VAL A 251 -8.30 1.16 -3.37
CA VAL A 251 -7.58 2.28 -3.97
C VAL A 251 -8.33 3.60 -3.78
N ALA A 252 -9.63 3.59 -4.03
CA ALA A 252 -10.40 4.81 -4.06
C ALA A 252 -11.89 4.58 -3.78
N SER A 253 -12.58 5.65 -3.44
CA SER A 253 -14.03 5.77 -3.52
C SER A 253 -14.42 6.57 -4.77
N ASP A 254 -15.45 6.13 -5.46
CA ASP A 254 -16.09 6.84 -6.58
C ASP A 254 -17.58 6.93 -6.35
N ALA A 255 -18.22 7.92 -6.93
CA ALA A 255 -19.66 8.06 -6.93
C ALA A 255 -20.19 8.24 -8.34
N LEU A 256 -21.44 7.86 -8.55
CA LEU A 256 -22.14 8.14 -9.77
C LEU A 256 -23.02 9.37 -9.56
N THR A 257 -22.63 10.49 -10.14
CA THR A 257 -23.43 11.72 -10.12
C THR A 257 -24.58 11.59 -11.12
N VAL A 258 -25.79 11.90 -10.69
CA VAL A 258 -26.93 12.03 -11.61
C VAL A 258 -26.74 13.33 -12.38
N SER A 259 -26.40 13.21 -13.66
CA SER A 259 -25.95 14.34 -14.48
C SER A 259 -26.89 14.61 -15.65
N VAL A 260 -27.09 15.89 -15.92
CA VAL A 260 -27.80 16.41 -17.08
C VAL A 260 -26.92 17.36 -17.88
N ASN A 261 -27.30 17.68 -19.11
CA ASN A 261 -26.65 18.77 -19.83
C ASN A 261 -26.83 20.08 -19.07
N LYS A 262 -25.77 20.88 -18.97
CA LYS A 262 -25.80 22.15 -18.21
C LYS A 262 -26.81 23.15 -18.72
N ASN A 263 -27.14 23.09 -20.02
CA ASN A 263 -28.13 23.98 -20.64
C ASN A 263 -29.56 23.43 -20.55
N ASN A 264 -29.75 22.24 -19.95
CA ASN A 264 -31.08 21.70 -19.77
C ASN A 264 -31.91 22.66 -18.88
N PRO A 265 -33.13 23.10 -19.34
CA PRO A 265 -33.96 24.02 -18.56
C PRO A 265 -34.35 23.51 -17.17
N ILE A 266 -34.32 22.20 -16.93
CA ILE A 266 -34.60 21.58 -15.63
C ILE A 266 -33.65 22.13 -14.52
N VAL A 267 -32.41 22.46 -14.85
CA VAL A 267 -31.41 22.97 -13.89
C VAL A 267 -31.85 24.28 -13.21
N ALA A 268 -32.71 25.04 -13.86
CA ALA A 268 -33.22 26.30 -13.30
C ALA A 268 -34.39 26.12 -12.32
N VAL A 269 -35.06 24.96 -12.33
CA VAL A 269 -36.31 24.71 -11.59
C VAL A 269 -36.20 23.55 -10.59
N MET A 270 -35.19 22.67 -10.75
CA MET A 270 -35.00 21.50 -9.90
C MET A 270 -33.50 21.27 -9.65
N ASP A 271 -33.11 21.08 -8.41
CA ASP A 271 -31.71 20.80 -8.02
C ASP A 271 -31.55 19.45 -7.28
N ASP A 272 -32.65 18.78 -6.96
CA ASP A 272 -32.68 17.49 -6.25
C ASP A 272 -33.58 16.50 -6.98
N ILE A 273 -33.18 15.23 -6.93
CA ILE A 273 -33.96 14.12 -7.49
C ILE A 273 -33.95 12.96 -6.50
N ASP A 274 -35.14 12.43 -6.21
CA ASP A 274 -35.27 11.24 -5.37
C ASP A 274 -35.14 9.93 -6.17
N THR A 275 -34.91 8.84 -5.43
CA THR A 275 -34.72 7.50 -6.03
C THR A 275 -35.89 7.06 -6.88
N ASP A 276 -37.14 7.33 -6.46
CA ASP A 276 -38.33 6.87 -7.21
C ASP A 276 -38.51 7.64 -8.51
N THR A 277 -38.32 8.95 -8.46
CA THR A 277 -38.37 9.80 -9.66
C THR A 277 -37.29 9.42 -10.66
N LEU A 278 -36.06 9.24 -10.19
CA LEU A 278 -34.92 8.82 -11.02
C LEU A 278 -35.19 7.46 -11.67
N ARG A 279 -35.68 6.49 -10.87
CA ARG A 279 -36.04 5.15 -11.38
C ARG A 279 -37.07 5.21 -12.47
N LYS A 280 -38.16 6.02 -12.31
CA LYS A 280 -39.20 6.17 -13.31
C LYS A 280 -38.70 6.78 -14.62
N ILE A 281 -37.76 7.74 -14.53
CA ILE A 281 -37.11 8.32 -15.72
C ILE A 281 -36.34 7.23 -16.46
N PHE A 282 -35.50 6.50 -15.77
CA PHE A 282 -34.68 5.46 -16.40
C PHE A 282 -35.47 4.22 -16.83
N ALA A 283 -36.66 4.00 -16.27
CA ALA A 283 -37.59 2.98 -16.73
C ALA A 283 -38.44 3.45 -17.93
N GLY A 284 -38.40 4.74 -18.28
CA GLY A 284 -39.24 5.33 -19.34
C GLY A 284 -40.69 5.60 -18.92
N GLU A 285 -41.00 5.52 -17.62
CA GLU A 285 -42.31 5.84 -17.06
C GLU A 285 -42.56 7.35 -17.00
N ILE A 286 -41.49 8.15 -16.83
CA ILE A 286 -41.44 9.59 -17.02
C ILE A 286 -40.63 9.83 -18.30
N ALA A 287 -41.28 10.22 -19.36
CA ALA A 287 -40.67 10.33 -20.68
C ALA A 287 -40.41 11.77 -21.13
N TYR A 288 -41.04 12.76 -20.46
CA TYR A 288 -40.93 14.16 -20.86
C TYR A 288 -40.58 15.05 -19.68
N TRP A 289 -39.81 16.12 -19.94
CA TRP A 289 -39.31 17.04 -18.91
C TRP A 289 -40.45 17.82 -18.21
N ASP A 290 -41.54 18.15 -18.90
CA ASP A 290 -42.71 18.82 -18.31
C ASP A 290 -43.55 17.92 -17.39
N GLU A 291 -43.30 16.62 -17.34
CA GLU A 291 -43.86 15.73 -16.33
C GLU A 291 -43.16 15.91 -14.96
N LEU A 292 -41.94 16.45 -14.93
CA LEU A 292 -41.20 16.78 -13.69
C LEU A 292 -41.56 18.19 -13.21
N ASP A 293 -41.69 19.16 -14.12
CA ASP A 293 -42.14 20.53 -13.82
C ASP A 293 -42.92 21.11 -14.98
N ALA A 294 -44.18 21.45 -14.73
CA ALA A 294 -45.10 21.94 -15.73
C ALA A 294 -44.74 23.30 -16.39
N SER A 295 -43.69 23.99 -15.89
CA SER A 295 -43.14 25.20 -16.49
C SER A 295 -42.19 24.93 -17.66
N LEU A 296 -41.80 23.67 -17.86
CA LEU A 296 -40.86 23.25 -18.89
C LEU A 296 -41.64 22.98 -20.23
N GLU A 297 -40.89 23.03 -21.32
CA GLU A 297 -41.41 22.60 -22.62
C GLU A 297 -41.61 21.07 -22.65
N HIS A 298 -42.62 20.63 -23.41
CA HIS A 298 -42.86 19.22 -23.69
C HIS A 298 -41.73 18.65 -24.58
N LYS A 299 -40.63 18.25 -23.93
CA LYS A 299 -39.43 17.68 -24.56
C LYS A 299 -39.15 16.30 -23.99
N GLU A 300 -38.85 15.37 -24.87
CA GLU A 300 -38.50 14.00 -24.51
C GLU A 300 -37.19 13.95 -23.70
N ILE A 301 -37.17 13.14 -22.66
CA ILE A 301 -35.98 12.86 -21.84
C ILE A 301 -35.11 11.83 -22.57
N VAL A 302 -33.88 12.17 -22.90
CA VAL A 302 -32.92 11.25 -23.53
C VAL A 302 -32.08 10.57 -22.47
N VAL A 303 -32.41 9.32 -22.16
CA VAL A 303 -31.71 8.53 -21.16
C VAL A 303 -30.39 7.99 -21.73
N CYS A 304 -29.28 8.27 -21.04
CA CYS A 304 -27.95 7.80 -21.41
C CYS A 304 -27.36 6.94 -20.30
N ILE A 305 -26.85 5.75 -20.64
CA ILE A 305 -26.30 4.78 -19.66
C ILE A 305 -24.96 4.22 -20.11
N ARG A 306 -24.25 3.62 -19.16
CA ARG A 306 -23.12 2.72 -19.44
C ARG A 306 -23.62 1.40 -20.03
N ASP A 307 -22.73 0.70 -20.73
CA ASP A 307 -22.96 -0.70 -21.05
C ASP A 307 -23.25 -1.50 -19.76
N LEU A 308 -24.13 -2.49 -19.87
CA LEU A 308 -24.66 -3.21 -18.71
C LEU A 308 -23.65 -4.17 -18.06
N THR A 309 -22.47 -4.35 -18.64
CA THR A 309 -21.40 -5.21 -18.10
C THR A 309 -20.44 -4.47 -17.17
N GLY A 310 -20.50 -3.13 -17.15
CA GLY A 310 -19.62 -2.30 -16.33
C GLY A 310 -20.03 -2.23 -14.87
N GLY A 311 -19.07 -2.20 -13.94
CA GLY A 311 -19.32 -2.07 -12.50
C GLY A 311 -20.16 -0.85 -12.12
N ALA A 312 -20.14 0.23 -12.92
CA ALA A 312 -21.01 1.38 -12.74
C ALA A 312 -22.49 1.05 -12.97
N ALA A 313 -22.80 0.27 -14.02
CA ALA A 313 -24.15 -0.17 -14.29
C ALA A 313 -24.69 -1.07 -13.15
N GLU A 314 -23.85 -1.97 -12.60
CA GLU A 314 -24.23 -2.80 -11.44
C GLU A 314 -24.55 -1.93 -10.20
N VAL A 315 -23.78 -0.87 -9.95
CA VAL A 315 -24.04 0.04 -8.82
C VAL A 315 -25.33 0.84 -9.03
N PHE A 316 -25.54 1.37 -10.23
CA PHE A 316 -26.76 2.10 -10.57
C PHE A 316 -28.00 1.19 -10.48
N GLU A 317 -27.92 -0.04 -11.00
CA GLU A 317 -28.94 -1.05 -10.85
C GLU A 317 -29.30 -1.31 -9.38
N LYS A 318 -28.29 -1.54 -8.55
CA LYS A 318 -28.48 -1.85 -7.12
C LYS A 318 -29.07 -0.68 -6.32
N GLN A 319 -28.58 0.54 -6.56
CA GLN A 319 -28.91 1.71 -5.74
C GLN A 319 -30.14 2.46 -6.25
N VAL A 320 -30.40 2.45 -7.55
CA VAL A 320 -31.46 3.22 -8.18
C VAL A 320 -32.56 2.31 -8.75
N MET A 321 -32.21 1.41 -9.68
CA MET A 321 -33.21 0.62 -10.41
C MET A 321 -33.86 -0.48 -9.59
N GLN A 322 -33.12 -1.15 -8.71
CA GLN A 322 -33.61 -2.14 -7.74
C GLN A 322 -34.49 -3.24 -8.37
N GLY A 323 -34.05 -3.74 -9.53
CA GLY A 323 -34.77 -4.76 -10.30
C GLY A 323 -35.77 -4.22 -11.33
N THR A 324 -35.96 -2.90 -11.40
CA THR A 324 -36.78 -2.27 -12.44
C THR A 324 -35.97 -2.18 -13.74
N PRO A 325 -36.45 -2.70 -14.88
CA PRO A 325 -35.70 -2.62 -16.14
C PRO A 325 -35.48 -1.17 -16.59
N ILE A 326 -34.30 -0.88 -17.12
CA ILE A 326 -34.03 0.37 -17.82
C ILE A 326 -34.75 0.30 -19.20
N THR A 327 -35.25 1.44 -19.67
CA THR A 327 -35.92 1.53 -20.97
C THR A 327 -35.02 1.05 -22.12
N GLU A 328 -35.62 0.36 -23.09
CA GLU A 328 -34.89 -0.11 -24.28
C GLU A 328 -34.41 1.05 -25.17
N ASP A 329 -35.01 2.24 -25.04
CA ASP A 329 -34.65 3.46 -25.77
C ASP A 329 -33.38 4.14 -25.20
N ALA A 330 -32.83 3.66 -24.06
CA ALA A 330 -31.64 4.23 -23.45
C ALA A 330 -30.39 4.08 -24.32
N ILE A 331 -29.66 5.18 -24.50
CA ILE A 331 -28.42 5.21 -25.28
C ILE A 331 -27.29 4.60 -24.44
N GLN A 332 -26.78 3.45 -24.87
CA GLN A 332 -25.66 2.78 -24.20
C GLN A 332 -24.31 3.32 -24.70
N THR A 333 -23.36 3.50 -23.79
CA THR A 333 -22.02 4.00 -24.07
C THR A 333 -20.94 3.09 -23.48
N PRO A 334 -19.76 2.95 -24.15
CA PRO A 334 -18.74 2.00 -23.76
C PRO A 334 -17.83 2.47 -22.59
N SER A 335 -17.87 3.75 -22.22
CA SER A 335 -17.03 4.31 -21.15
C SER A 335 -17.71 5.47 -20.42
N MET A 336 -17.21 5.83 -19.21
CA MET A 336 -17.72 6.99 -18.47
C MET A 336 -17.48 8.30 -19.22
N GLY A 337 -16.33 8.45 -19.88
CA GLY A 337 -16.06 9.62 -20.71
C GLY A 337 -17.00 9.73 -21.90
N ALA A 338 -17.32 8.60 -22.57
CA ALA A 338 -18.29 8.57 -23.66
C ALA A 338 -19.72 8.89 -23.17
N LEU A 339 -20.08 8.45 -21.96
CA LEU A 339 -21.36 8.77 -21.34
C LEU A 339 -21.48 10.28 -21.05
N ALA A 340 -20.46 10.86 -20.42
CA ALA A 340 -20.42 12.30 -20.14
C ALA A 340 -20.48 13.14 -21.44
N ALA A 341 -19.74 12.72 -22.49
CA ALA A 341 -19.80 13.37 -23.80
C ALA A 341 -21.20 13.28 -24.40
N LYS A 342 -21.87 12.13 -24.29
CA LYS A 342 -23.21 11.92 -24.81
C LYS A 342 -24.27 12.80 -24.15
N ILE A 343 -24.17 12.97 -22.82
CA ILE A 343 -25.03 13.90 -22.06
C ILE A 343 -24.74 15.35 -22.50
N ALA A 344 -23.46 15.71 -22.67
CA ALA A 344 -23.04 17.06 -23.08
C ALA A 344 -23.49 17.42 -24.52
N GLU A 345 -23.64 16.44 -25.41
CA GLU A 345 -24.07 16.62 -26.80
C GLU A 345 -25.57 16.91 -26.93
N ASN A 346 -26.41 16.51 -25.99
CA ASN A 346 -27.86 16.63 -26.07
C ASN A 346 -28.40 17.42 -24.87
N GLU A 347 -29.01 18.57 -25.14
CA GLU A 347 -29.61 19.48 -24.15
C GLU A 347 -30.65 18.78 -23.25
N TYR A 348 -31.37 17.78 -23.75
CA TYR A 348 -32.43 17.07 -23.02
C TYR A 348 -31.98 15.69 -22.48
N ALA A 349 -30.68 15.46 -22.44
CA ALA A 349 -30.11 14.20 -21.90
C ALA A 349 -30.02 14.21 -20.38
N ILE A 350 -30.26 13.02 -19.82
CA ILE A 350 -29.95 12.65 -18.44
C ILE A 350 -29.12 11.35 -18.44
N GLY A 351 -28.23 11.24 -17.50
CA GLY A 351 -27.42 10.02 -17.29
C GLY A 351 -26.73 10.05 -15.94
N TYR A 352 -25.75 9.19 -15.78
CA TYR A 352 -24.89 9.21 -14.60
C TYR A 352 -23.41 9.24 -15.01
N ALA A 353 -22.61 10.02 -14.33
CA ALA A 353 -21.17 10.11 -14.56
C ALA A 353 -20.41 9.72 -13.28
N GLY A 354 -19.22 9.14 -13.43
CA GLY A 354 -18.31 9.03 -12.28
C GLY A 354 -17.95 10.42 -11.76
N TYR A 355 -17.81 10.57 -10.45
CA TYR A 355 -17.57 11.85 -9.78
C TYR A 355 -16.41 12.64 -10.40
N GLY A 356 -15.29 11.97 -10.68
CA GLY A 356 -14.16 12.63 -11.33
C GLY A 356 -14.43 13.06 -12.76
N VAL A 357 -15.13 12.22 -13.53
CA VAL A 357 -15.53 12.58 -14.91
C VAL A 357 -16.50 13.76 -14.91
N TYR A 358 -17.42 13.81 -13.93
CA TYR A 358 -18.28 14.96 -13.73
C TYR A 358 -17.47 16.22 -13.42
N ASN A 359 -16.55 16.17 -12.46
CA ASN A 359 -15.72 17.31 -12.07
C ASN A 359 -14.88 17.88 -13.21
N GLN A 360 -14.40 17.02 -14.11
CA GLN A 360 -13.67 17.43 -15.32
C GLN A 360 -14.58 18.04 -16.41
N ASN A 361 -15.91 17.97 -16.28
CA ASN A 361 -16.88 18.41 -17.27
C ASN A 361 -17.96 19.35 -16.71
N THR A 362 -17.73 20.04 -15.60
CA THR A 362 -18.67 20.97 -14.96
C THR A 362 -19.00 22.21 -15.82
N ASP A 363 -18.23 22.45 -16.88
CA ASP A 363 -18.52 23.43 -17.92
C ASP A 363 -19.68 22.99 -18.85
N LYS A 364 -19.94 21.68 -18.96
CA LYS A 364 -20.92 21.06 -19.86
C LYS A 364 -22.04 20.31 -19.16
N LEU A 365 -21.80 19.83 -17.93
CA LEU A 365 -22.72 19.03 -17.14
C LEU A 365 -23.15 19.77 -15.87
N ALA A 366 -24.38 19.49 -15.43
CA ALA A 366 -24.89 19.83 -14.10
C ALA A 366 -25.28 18.53 -13.39
N ALA A 367 -25.03 18.44 -12.07
CA ALA A 367 -25.44 17.30 -11.26
C ALA A 367 -26.61 17.68 -10.35
N PHE A 368 -27.55 16.75 -10.18
CA PHE A 368 -28.56 16.82 -9.14
C PHE A 368 -27.99 16.41 -7.78
N LYS A 369 -28.53 16.99 -6.72
CA LYS A 369 -28.57 16.31 -5.43
C LYS A 369 -29.32 14.99 -5.59
N PHE A 370 -28.96 14.01 -4.81
CA PHE A 370 -29.68 12.74 -4.79
C PHE A 370 -30.23 12.48 -3.40
N ASN A 371 -31.57 12.41 -3.28
CA ASN A 371 -32.28 12.35 -2.00
C ASN A 371 -31.86 13.48 -1.03
N GLY A 372 -31.72 14.69 -1.52
CA GLY A 372 -31.31 15.88 -0.77
C GLY A 372 -29.81 16.02 -0.50
N VAL A 373 -28.96 15.09 -0.98
CA VAL A 373 -27.53 15.07 -0.72
C VAL A 373 -26.73 15.44 -1.96
N GLU A 374 -25.86 16.45 -1.87
CA GLU A 374 -24.96 16.86 -2.95
C GLU A 374 -23.85 15.81 -3.16
N PRO A 375 -23.43 15.56 -4.42
CA PRO A 375 -22.28 14.72 -4.74
C PRO A 375 -20.97 15.46 -4.48
N THR A 376 -20.64 15.69 -3.20
CA THR A 376 -19.37 16.27 -2.77
C THR A 376 -18.43 15.18 -2.24
N GLU A 377 -17.13 15.45 -2.25
CA GLU A 377 -16.13 14.54 -1.70
C GLU A 377 -16.46 14.14 -0.26
N GLU A 378 -16.83 15.12 0.59
CA GLU A 378 -17.22 14.87 1.97
C GLU A 378 -18.42 13.91 2.07
N ASN A 379 -19.47 14.14 1.28
CA ASN A 379 -20.67 13.33 1.32
C ASN A 379 -20.48 11.93 0.72
N ILE A 380 -19.52 11.78 -0.19
CA ILE A 380 -19.14 10.49 -0.76
C ILE A 380 -18.33 9.70 0.28
N LEU A 381 -17.30 10.29 0.89
CA LEU A 381 -16.45 9.63 1.87
C LEU A 381 -17.20 9.24 3.15
N ASN A 382 -18.12 10.08 3.64
CA ASN A 382 -18.91 9.79 4.84
C ASN A 382 -20.11 8.87 4.58
N GLY A 383 -20.38 8.50 3.31
CA GLY A 383 -21.44 7.58 2.92
C GLY A 383 -22.84 8.20 2.83
N SER A 384 -23.00 9.51 3.04
CA SER A 384 -24.31 10.17 2.93
C SER A 384 -24.79 10.27 1.48
N TYR A 385 -23.88 10.43 0.49
CA TYR A 385 -24.19 10.27 -0.92
C TYR A 385 -24.19 8.77 -1.28
N THR A 386 -25.36 8.20 -1.54
CA THR A 386 -25.54 6.74 -1.54
C THR A 386 -25.24 6.05 -2.88
N ILE A 387 -25.21 6.77 -4.03
CA ILE A 387 -24.80 6.17 -5.31
C ILE A 387 -23.27 6.20 -5.41
N GLN A 388 -22.62 5.42 -4.56
CA GLN A 388 -21.17 5.32 -4.48
C GLN A 388 -20.69 3.88 -4.65
N ARG A 389 -19.41 3.74 -5.00
CA ARG A 389 -18.76 2.46 -5.22
C ARG A 389 -17.30 2.49 -4.79
N PRO A 390 -16.80 1.38 -4.24
CA PRO A 390 -15.36 1.19 -4.07
C PRO A 390 -14.69 0.95 -5.42
N VAL A 391 -13.45 1.42 -5.53
CA VAL A 391 -12.55 1.12 -6.63
C VAL A 391 -11.34 0.42 -6.02
N LEU A 392 -11.13 -0.84 -6.38
CA LEU A 392 -10.22 -1.74 -5.70
C LEU A 392 -9.63 -2.78 -6.64
N PHE A 393 -8.59 -3.45 -6.21
CA PHE A 393 -8.11 -4.66 -6.84
C PHE A 393 -7.93 -5.79 -5.82
N VAL A 394 -7.90 -7.02 -6.32
CA VAL A 394 -7.81 -8.24 -5.50
C VAL A 394 -6.74 -9.16 -6.03
N THR A 395 -6.19 -9.98 -5.14
CA THR A 395 -5.36 -11.14 -5.47
C THR A 395 -5.82 -12.36 -4.66
N ASN A 396 -5.33 -13.55 -5.01
CA ASN A 396 -5.66 -14.81 -4.33
C ASN A 396 -4.44 -15.51 -3.72
N ARG A 397 -3.33 -14.79 -3.59
CA ARG A 397 -2.06 -15.32 -3.04
C ARG A 397 -1.29 -14.22 -2.29
N ALA A 398 -0.26 -14.62 -1.56
CA ALA A 398 0.70 -13.68 -1.02
C ALA A 398 1.44 -12.97 -2.16
N LEU A 399 1.75 -11.70 -1.95
CA LEU A 399 2.54 -10.91 -2.89
C LEU A 399 3.99 -11.37 -2.88
N ASP A 400 4.63 -11.37 -4.03
CA ASP A 400 6.08 -11.40 -4.10
C ASP A 400 6.68 -10.03 -3.77
N ALA A 401 8.01 -9.93 -3.77
CA ALA A 401 8.68 -8.69 -3.37
C ALA A 401 8.51 -7.54 -4.40
N ALA A 402 8.38 -7.85 -5.68
CA ALA A 402 8.13 -6.84 -6.72
C ALA A 402 6.70 -6.34 -6.67
N GLU A 403 5.74 -7.26 -6.53
CA GLU A 403 4.33 -6.92 -6.34
C GLU A 403 4.11 -6.05 -5.11
N GLN A 404 4.76 -6.40 -3.98
CA GLN A 404 4.68 -5.59 -2.77
C GLN A 404 5.23 -4.19 -3.00
N ALA A 405 6.38 -4.05 -3.67
CA ALA A 405 6.97 -2.75 -3.96
C ALA A 405 6.07 -1.89 -4.86
N PHE A 406 5.42 -2.48 -5.87
CA PHE A 406 4.47 -1.76 -6.71
C PHE A 406 3.18 -1.40 -5.96
N VAL A 407 2.66 -2.30 -5.12
CA VAL A 407 1.51 -2.01 -4.26
C VAL A 407 1.83 -0.88 -3.29
N ASP A 408 3.02 -0.88 -2.66
CA ASP A 408 3.45 0.22 -1.78
C ASP A 408 3.52 1.55 -2.54
N TYR A 409 3.96 1.54 -3.80
CA TYR A 409 3.96 2.73 -4.65
C TYR A 409 2.54 3.23 -4.98
N ILE A 410 1.59 2.32 -5.26
CA ILE A 410 0.17 2.68 -5.46
C ILE A 410 -0.35 3.45 -4.24
N PHE A 411 0.01 3.01 -3.03
CA PHE A 411 -0.44 3.62 -1.77
C PHE A 411 0.46 4.75 -1.23
N SER A 412 1.48 5.16 -2.00
CA SER A 412 2.33 6.31 -1.70
C SER A 412 1.67 7.66 -2.02
N ASP A 413 2.32 8.76 -1.62
CA ASP A 413 1.89 10.12 -2.00
C ASP A 413 1.87 10.31 -3.53
N ALA A 414 2.80 9.67 -4.26
CA ALA A 414 2.85 9.71 -5.72
C ALA A 414 1.63 9.00 -6.34
N GLY A 415 1.34 7.77 -5.88
CA GLY A 415 0.15 7.04 -6.31
C GLY A 415 -1.14 7.78 -5.95
N ARG A 416 -1.21 8.34 -4.73
CA ARG A 416 -2.34 9.17 -4.28
C ARG A 416 -2.60 10.35 -5.22
N ALA A 417 -1.57 11.07 -5.63
CA ALA A 417 -1.71 12.20 -6.55
C ALA A 417 -2.30 11.76 -7.90
N ILE A 418 -1.83 10.62 -8.44
CA ILE A 418 -2.35 10.08 -9.70
C ILE A 418 -3.81 9.63 -9.58
N VAL A 419 -4.20 9.04 -8.44
CA VAL A 419 -5.61 8.70 -8.17
C VAL A 419 -6.50 9.95 -8.23
N VAL A 420 -6.06 11.06 -7.60
CA VAL A 420 -6.76 12.35 -7.63
C VAL A 420 -6.81 12.95 -9.04
N GLU A 421 -5.70 12.91 -9.79
CA GLU A 421 -5.64 13.40 -11.17
C GLU A 421 -6.60 12.65 -12.10
N ASN A 422 -6.82 11.36 -11.84
CA ASN A 422 -7.80 10.55 -12.54
C ASN A 422 -9.25 10.78 -12.05
N GLY A 423 -9.45 11.69 -11.09
CA GLY A 423 -10.75 12.13 -10.62
C GLY A 423 -11.42 11.22 -9.60
N TYR A 424 -10.67 10.39 -8.93
CA TYR A 424 -11.15 9.54 -7.84
C TYR A 424 -10.78 10.13 -6.48
N ILE A 425 -11.47 9.70 -5.44
CA ILE A 425 -11.19 10.07 -4.04
C ILE A 425 -10.36 8.94 -3.42
N PRO A 426 -9.07 9.17 -3.10
CA PRO A 426 -8.23 8.14 -2.48
C PRO A 426 -8.83 7.60 -1.19
N ALA A 427 -8.74 6.29 -0.98
CA ALA A 427 -9.25 5.60 0.21
C ALA A 427 -8.17 5.38 1.30
N PHE A 428 -6.97 5.98 1.15
CA PHE A 428 -5.80 5.80 2.01
C PHE A 428 -5.09 7.12 2.30
#